data_71b3a473479cc955b341604fd394666d
#
_entry.id   71b3a473479cc955b341604fd394666d
#
_cell.length_a   1.000
_cell.length_b   1.000
_cell.length_c   1.000
_cell.angle_alpha   90.00
_cell.angle_beta   90.00
_cell.angle_gamma   90.00
#
_symmetry.space_group_name_H-M   'P 1'
#
loop_
_entity.id
_entity.type
_entity.pdbx_description
1 polymer ?
#
loop_
_entity_poly.entity_id
_entity_poly.type
_entity_poly.pdbx_seq_one_letter_code
_entity_poly.pdbx_strand_id
1 'polypeptide(L)'
;LHFTTERIAVPSTFDVEVTREFDAPIERVWRAWTDPDDLRAWWGPTGFSCPRASADVRVGGSIAVTMRAPDEWGGFEQHSLWSITDLEPPHRLRYVFTFADAEGTPLTPGEAGIPDGVPDSGQHEVVLADLGDGRTRLEMTERGYTTAEARDLSLGGLEQCLDKMAALVEADAR
;
A
#
# COMPACT_ATOMS: atom_id res chain seq x y z
N LEU A 1 -3.86 -17.17 48.95
CA LEU A 1 -3.13 -17.13 47.68
C LEU A 1 -3.88 -16.22 46.70
N HIS A 2 -3.33 -15.03 46.52
CA HIS A 2 -3.85 -14.10 45.50
C HIS A 2 -3.07 -14.33 44.21
N PHE A 3 -3.75 -14.85 43.20
CA PHE A 3 -3.19 -14.88 41.86
C PHE A 3 -3.47 -13.51 41.22
N THR A 4 -2.46 -12.68 41.17
CA THR A 4 -2.51 -11.47 40.36
C THR A 4 -2.35 -11.91 38.91
N THR A 5 -3.44 -11.93 38.16
CA THR A 5 -3.36 -12.10 36.72
C THR A 5 -2.79 -10.80 36.16
N GLU A 6 -1.49 -10.76 35.92
CA GLU A 6 -0.90 -9.69 35.12
C GLU A 6 -1.53 -9.78 33.76
N ARG A 7 -2.37 -8.81 33.41
CA ARG A 7 -2.79 -8.59 32.04
C ARG A 7 -1.55 -8.17 31.29
N ILE A 8 -1.03 -9.06 30.44
CA ILE A 8 -0.04 -8.69 29.44
C ILE A 8 -0.73 -7.64 28.57
N ALA A 9 -0.27 -6.39 28.68
CA ALA A 9 -0.77 -5.32 27.84
C ALA A 9 -0.37 -5.64 26.40
N VAL A 10 -1.33 -6.00 25.57
CA VAL A 10 -1.13 -6.08 24.12
C VAL A 10 -0.88 -4.65 23.64
N PRO A 11 0.28 -4.36 22.99
CA PRO A 11 0.51 -3.03 22.43
C PRO A 11 -0.68 -2.65 21.54
N SER A 12 -1.32 -1.52 21.82
CA SER A 12 -2.37 -1.02 20.95
C SER A 12 -1.75 -0.57 19.64
N THR A 13 -2.23 -1.12 18.52
CA THR A 13 -1.86 -0.69 17.18
C THR A 13 -3.05 -0.01 16.52
N PHE A 14 -2.74 0.89 15.59
CA PHE A 14 -3.73 1.55 14.77
C PHE A 14 -3.59 1.01 13.35
N ASP A 15 -4.67 0.51 12.78
CA ASP A 15 -4.67 0.00 11.41
C ASP A 15 -5.26 1.03 10.46
N VAL A 16 -4.71 1.08 9.25
CA VAL A 16 -5.35 1.74 8.12
C VAL A 16 -6.37 0.77 7.55
N GLU A 17 -7.60 1.22 7.40
CA GLU A 17 -8.68 0.47 6.77
C GLU A 17 -9.38 1.37 5.76
N VAL A 18 -9.43 0.93 4.50
CA VAL A 18 -10.06 1.68 3.41
C VAL A 18 -10.96 0.74 2.63
N THR A 19 -12.17 1.21 2.36
CA THR A 19 -13.09 0.57 1.42
C THR A 19 -13.40 1.54 0.30
N ARG A 20 -13.27 1.10 -0.95
CA ARG A 20 -13.58 1.92 -2.12
C ARG A 20 -14.18 1.07 -3.23
N GLU A 21 -15.13 1.65 -3.98
CA GLU A 21 -15.68 1.05 -5.17
C GLU A 21 -15.13 1.72 -6.42
N PHE A 22 -14.89 0.91 -7.46
CA PHE A 22 -14.43 1.38 -8.77
C PHE A 22 -15.43 0.95 -9.85
N ASP A 23 -15.69 1.84 -10.79
CA ASP A 23 -16.45 1.55 -12.02
C ASP A 23 -15.53 0.90 -13.06
N ALA A 24 -15.00 -0.26 -12.70
CA ALA A 24 -14.10 -1.04 -13.54
C ALA A 24 -14.19 -2.53 -13.14
N PRO A 25 -14.00 -3.47 -14.08
CA PRO A 25 -14.04 -4.89 -13.78
C PRO A 25 -12.85 -5.32 -12.89
N ILE A 26 -13.06 -6.41 -12.14
CA ILE A 26 -12.09 -6.87 -11.14
C ILE A 26 -10.70 -7.16 -11.74
N GLU A 27 -10.64 -7.69 -12.93
CA GLU A 27 -9.36 -7.95 -13.64
C GLU A 27 -8.60 -6.65 -13.92
N ARG A 28 -9.33 -5.56 -14.22
CA ARG A 28 -8.70 -4.26 -14.45
C ARG A 28 -8.12 -3.67 -13.17
N VAL A 29 -8.85 -3.77 -12.06
CA VAL A 29 -8.38 -3.30 -10.75
C VAL A 29 -7.22 -4.16 -10.26
N TRP A 30 -7.30 -5.48 -10.45
CA TRP A 30 -6.19 -6.38 -10.12
C TRP A 30 -4.91 -6.02 -10.88
N ARG A 31 -5.03 -5.74 -12.18
CA ARG A 31 -3.89 -5.32 -12.99
C ARG A 31 -3.26 -4.03 -12.48
N ALA A 32 -4.05 -3.08 -11.99
CA ALA A 32 -3.53 -1.84 -11.40
C ALA A 32 -2.60 -2.12 -10.22
N TRP A 33 -2.85 -3.15 -9.45
CA TRP A 33 -2.01 -3.55 -8.31
C TRP A 33 -0.78 -4.36 -8.69
N THR A 34 -0.76 -4.99 -9.85
CA THR A 34 0.22 -6.03 -10.19
C THR A 34 1.04 -5.74 -11.44
N ASP A 35 0.63 -4.80 -12.26
CA ASP A 35 1.34 -4.43 -13.49
C ASP A 35 2.24 -3.22 -13.25
N PRO A 36 3.55 -3.30 -13.59
CA PRO A 36 4.48 -2.19 -13.38
C PRO A 36 4.10 -0.90 -14.10
N ASP A 37 3.55 -0.98 -15.31
CA ASP A 37 3.14 0.20 -16.06
C ASP A 37 1.97 0.92 -15.38
N ASP A 38 1.01 0.15 -14.87
CA ASP A 38 -0.09 0.70 -14.10
C ASP A 38 0.39 1.30 -12.77
N LEU A 39 1.27 0.62 -12.05
CA LEU A 39 1.85 1.13 -10.81
C LEU A 39 2.54 2.48 -11.03
N ARG A 40 3.26 2.65 -12.12
CA ARG A 40 3.85 3.95 -12.48
C ARG A 40 2.82 5.05 -12.72
N ALA A 41 1.59 4.68 -13.06
CA ALA A 41 0.53 5.65 -13.33
C ALA A 41 -0.19 6.14 -12.07
N TRP A 42 -0.26 5.32 -11.01
CA TRP A 42 -1.07 5.70 -9.83
C TRP A 42 -0.31 5.74 -8.50
N TRP A 43 0.84 5.06 -8.37
CA TRP A 43 1.53 5.04 -7.09
C TRP A 43 2.11 6.40 -6.73
N GLY A 44 1.91 6.81 -5.48
CA GLY A 44 2.29 8.11 -4.93
C GLY A 44 1.09 9.02 -4.73
N PRO A 45 1.09 9.80 -3.64
CA PRO A 45 0.00 10.75 -3.38
C PRO A 45 -0.02 11.88 -4.41
N THR A 46 -1.01 12.75 -4.32
CA THR A 46 -1.18 13.89 -5.24
C THR A 46 0.10 14.70 -5.37
N GLY A 47 0.52 14.96 -6.60
CA GLY A 47 1.74 15.71 -6.91
C GLY A 47 3.00 14.85 -7.02
N PHE A 48 2.96 13.62 -6.48
CA PHE A 48 4.06 12.66 -6.65
C PHE A 48 3.95 11.91 -7.96
N SER A 49 5.06 11.45 -8.48
CA SER A 49 5.15 10.52 -9.60
C SER A 49 5.74 9.19 -9.15
N CYS A 50 5.62 8.17 -9.98
CA CYS A 50 6.26 6.88 -9.77
C CYS A 50 7.19 6.59 -10.96
N PRO A 51 8.46 7.00 -10.90
CA PRO A 51 9.39 6.84 -12.03
C PRO A 51 9.81 5.40 -12.29
N ARG A 52 9.73 4.53 -11.28
CA ARG A 52 10.17 3.13 -11.39
C ARG A 52 9.22 2.20 -10.66
N ALA A 53 8.89 1.09 -11.31
CA ALA A 53 8.16 -0.01 -10.72
C ALA A 53 8.61 -1.32 -11.34
N SER A 54 8.67 -2.38 -10.54
CA SER A 54 8.90 -3.75 -11.01
C SER A 54 8.01 -4.70 -10.23
N ALA A 55 7.63 -5.83 -10.82
CA ALA A 55 6.74 -6.78 -10.19
C ALA A 55 7.10 -8.22 -10.57
N ASP A 56 7.31 -9.05 -9.56
CA ASP A 56 7.37 -10.50 -9.65
C ASP A 56 6.21 -11.05 -8.83
N VAL A 57 5.07 -11.26 -9.50
CA VAL A 57 3.77 -11.52 -8.86
C VAL A 57 3.62 -13.02 -8.60
N ARG A 58 4.20 -13.46 -7.51
CA ARG A 58 4.11 -14.82 -6.98
C ARG A 58 4.37 -14.80 -5.48
N VAL A 59 3.92 -15.81 -4.77
CA VAL A 59 4.32 -15.99 -3.36
C VAL A 59 5.84 -16.15 -3.29
N GLY A 60 6.48 -15.36 -2.44
CA GLY A 60 7.94 -15.26 -2.37
C GLY A 60 8.56 -14.27 -3.36
N GLY A 61 7.79 -13.74 -4.29
CA GLY A 61 8.19 -12.63 -5.15
C GLY A 61 7.95 -11.27 -4.49
N SER A 62 8.22 -10.20 -5.21
CA SER A 62 8.07 -8.85 -4.69
C SER A 62 7.64 -7.85 -5.76
N ILE A 63 6.98 -6.80 -5.29
CA ILE A 63 6.73 -5.59 -6.06
C ILE A 63 7.62 -4.49 -5.48
N ALA A 64 8.36 -3.80 -6.33
CA ALA A 64 9.20 -2.67 -5.95
C ALA A 64 8.72 -1.40 -6.63
N VAL A 65 8.50 -0.36 -5.88
CA VAL A 65 8.04 0.93 -6.39
C VAL A 65 8.84 2.08 -5.82
N THR A 66 9.01 3.13 -6.63
CA THR A 66 9.65 4.37 -6.23
C THR A 66 8.67 5.50 -6.48
N MET A 67 8.39 6.31 -5.45
CA MET A 67 7.70 7.57 -5.66
C MET A 67 8.65 8.74 -5.56
N ARG A 68 8.36 9.78 -6.35
CA ARG A 68 9.17 11.00 -6.41
C ARG A 68 8.31 12.21 -6.11
N ALA A 69 8.76 13.00 -5.14
CA ALA A 69 8.12 14.26 -4.78
C ALA A 69 8.24 15.28 -5.92
N PRO A 70 7.32 16.29 -5.98
CA PRO A 70 7.45 17.39 -6.93
C PRO A 70 8.78 18.13 -6.76
N ASP A 71 9.27 18.74 -7.82
CA ASP A 71 10.52 19.49 -7.81
C ASP A 71 10.50 20.66 -6.80
N GLU A 72 9.32 21.25 -6.58
CA GLU A 72 9.13 22.31 -5.57
C GLU A 72 9.44 21.82 -4.15
N TRP A 73 9.36 20.52 -3.89
CA TRP A 73 9.70 19.88 -2.62
C TRP A 73 11.07 19.19 -2.64
N GLY A 74 11.88 19.50 -3.64
CA GLY A 74 13.23 18.97 -3.78
C GLY A 74 13.32 17.67 -4.56
N GLY A 75 12.22 17.14 -5.09
CA GLY A 75 12.22 15.96 -5.93
C GLY A 75 12.79 14.71 -5.24
N PHE A 76 12.67 14.60 -3.92
CA PHE A 76 13.16 13.42 -3.20
C PHE A 76 12.43 12.16 -3.63
N GLU A 77 13.13 11.03 -3.59
CA GLU A 77 12.58 9.73 -3.92
C GLU A 77 12.42 8.86 -2.67
N GLN A 78 11.38 8.07 -2.64
CA GLN A 78 11.12 7.11 -1.59
C GLN A 78 10.85 5.75 -2.24
N HIS A 79 11.61 4.74 -1.79
CA HIS A 79 11.55 3.38 -2.35
C HIS A 79 10.89 2.45 -1.36
N SER A 80 10.10 1.50 -1.85
CA SER A 80 9.51 0.45 -1.03
C SER A 80 9.49 -0.89 -1.74
N LEU A 81 9.53 -1.94 -0.93
CA LEU A 81 9.40 -3.33 -1.35
C LEU A 81 8.15 -3.93 -0.72
N TRP A 82 7.36 -4.62 -1.53
CA TRP A 82 6.19 -5.35 -1.11
C TRP A 82 6.47 -6.84 -1.30
N SER A 83 6.87 -7.52 -0.23
CA SER A 83 7.21 -8.95 -0.28
C SER A 83 5.93 -9.78 -0.19
N ILE A 84 5.57 -10.46 -1.28
CA ILE A 84 4.29 -11.17 -1.41
C ILE A 84 4.29 -12.42 -0.55
N THR A 85 3.35 -12.51 0.38
CA THR A 85 3.18 -13.62 1.31
C THR A 85 1.98 -14.51 0.98
N ASP A 86 0.95 -13.96 0.31
CA ASP A 86 -0.21 -14.70 -0.11
C ASP A 86 -0.80 -14.06 -1.37
N LEU A 87 -1.32 -14.88 -2.26
CA LEU A 87 -1.78 -14.44 -3.58
C LEU A 87 -2.93 -15.31 -4.05
N GLU A 88 -4.06 -14.67 -4.34
CA GLU A 88 -5.27 -15.32 -4.86
C GLU A 88 -5.89 -14.43 -5.96
N PRO A 89 -5.34 -14.49 -7.19
CA PRO A 89 -5.81 -13.65 -8.30
C PRO A 89 -7.27 -13.98 -8.68
N PRO A 90 -8.10 -13.00 -9.00
CA PRO A 90 -7.89 -11.55 -8.89
C PRO A 90 -8.46 -10.97 -7.58
N HIS A 91 -8.54 -11.76 -6.50
CA HIS A 91 -9.30 -11.43 -5.30
C HIS A 91 -8.46 -10.96 -4.11
N ARG A 92 -7.24 -11.47 -3.94
CA ARG A 92 -6.46 -11.16 -2.74
C ARG A 92 -4.97 -11.10 -3.00
N LEU A 93 -4.35 -10.07 -2.43
CA LEU A 93 -2.91 -9.86 -2.40
C LEU A 93 -2.52 -9.50 -0.96
N ARG A 94 -1.64 -10.28 -0.35
CA ARG A 94 -1.01 -9.95 0.94
C ARG A 94 0.47 -9.78 0.76
N TYR A 95 1.02 -8.77 1.39
CA TYR A 95 2.44 -8.51 1.33
C TYR A 95 2.94 -7.84 2.61
N VAL A 96 4.24 -7.94 2.84
CA VAL A 96 4.95 -7.19 3.85
C VAL A 96 5.59 -5.98 3.18
N PHE A 97 5.22 -4.79 3.65
CA PHE A 97 5.73 -3.52 3.16
C PHE A 97 6.98 -3.14 3.95
N THR A 98 8.08 -2.86 3.26
CA THR A 98 9.29 -2.28 3.86
C THR A 98 9.77 -1.09 3.04
N PHE A 99 10.30 -0.07 3.71
CA PHE A 99 11.05 0.96 3.03
C PHE A 99 12.38 0.40 2.55
N ALA A 100 12.96 0.97 1.52
CA ALA A 100 14.21 0.54 0.94
C ALA A 100 15.02 1.74 0.42
N ASP A 101 16.30 1.51 0.20
CA ASP A 101 17.14 2.46 -0.54
C ASP A 101 17.00 2.24 -2.06
N ALA A 102 17.74 3.03 -2.85
CA ALA A 102 17.68 2.96 -4.32
C ALA A 102 18.16 1.61 -4.88
N GLU A 103 18.96 0.85 -4.12
CA GLU A 103 19.48 -0.46 -4.49
C GLU A 103 18.57 -1.61 -4.02
N GLY A 104 17.45 -1.29 -3.34
CA GLY A 104 16.52 -2.28 -2.83
C GLY A 104 16.89 -2.86 -1.47
N THR A 105 17.86 -2.29 -0.77
CA THR A 105 18.22 -2.70 0.59
C THR A 105 17.17 -2.17 1.57
N PRO A 106 16.58 -3.03 2.44
CA PRO A 106 15.60 -2.58 3.41
C PRO A 106 16.13 -1.51 4.36
N LEU A 107 15.29 -0.50 4.61
CA LEU A 107 15.53 0.57 5.58
C LEU A 107 14.45 0.54 6.64
N THR A 108 14.80 0.96 7.87
CA THR A 108 13.76 1.30 8.84
C THR A 108 13.05 2.59 8.41
N PRO A 109 11.82 2.85 8.87
CA PRO A 109 11.16 4.13 8.59
C PRO A 109 12.00 5.34 8.97
N GLY A 110 12.67 5.30 10.12
CA GLY A 110 13.56 6.39 10.57
C GLY A 110 14.72 6.64 9.61
N GLU A 111 15.37 5.57 9.11
CA GLU A 111 16.44 5.67 8.11
C GLU A 111 15.94 6.25 6.78
N ALA A 112 14.67 5.98 6.45
CA ALA A 112 14.01 6.52 5.26
C ALA A 112 13.46 7.95 5.45
N GLY A 113 13.66 8.56 6.62
CA GLY A 113 13.18 9.91 6.92
C GLY A 113 11.69 9.97 7.24
N ILE A 114 11.07 8.86 7.60
CA ILE A 114 9.65 8.76 7.92
C ILE A 114 9.45 9.09 9.41
N PRO A 115 8.43 9.89 9.76
CA PRO A 115 8.10 10.17 11.16
C PRO A 115 7.77 8.91 11.96
N ASP A 116 7.94 9.00 13.29
CA ASP A 116 7.67 7.90 14.22
C ASP A 116 6.23 7.38 14.11
N GLY A 117 6.05 6.10 14.41
CA GLY A 117 4.75 5.46 14.46
C GLY A 117 4.45 4.53 13.29
N VAL A 118 5.30 4.53 12.27
CA VAL A 118 5.21 3.60 11.15
C VAL A 118 6.01 2.34 11.47
N PRO A 119 5.46 1.13 11.27
CA PRO A 119 6.20 -0.10 11.58
C PRO A 119 7.38 -0.32 10.64
N ASP A 120 8.43 -0.99 11.12
CA ASP A 120 9.60 -1.35 10.31
C ASP A 120 9.21 -2.25 9.13
N SER A 121 8.25 -3.16 9.36
CA SER A 121 7.64 -3.98 8.33
C SER A 121 6.13 -4.07 8.59
N GLY A 122 5.35 -3.55 7.66
CA GLY A 122 3.89 -3.50 7.78
C GLY A 122 3.23 -4.64 7.00
N GLN A 123 2.28 -5.33 7.63
CA GLN A 123 1.45 -6.30 6.92
C GLN A 123 0.32 -5.57 6.22
N HIS A 124 0.25 -5.70 4.90
CA HIS A 124 -0.79 -5.10 4.07
C HIS A 124 -1.62 -6.19 3.38
N GLU A 125 -2.90 -5.91 3.23
CA GLU A 125 -3.82 -6.80 2.53
C GLU A 125 -4.71 -5.99 1.60
N VAL A 126 -4.84 -6.48 0.36
CA VAL A 126 -5.78 -5.97 -0.64
C VAL A 126 -6.77 -7.08 -0.96
N VAL A 127 -8.06 -6.80 -0.80
CA VAL A 127 -9.14 -7.72 -1.14
C VAL A 127 -10.05 -7.05 -2.17
N LEU A 128 -10.27 -7.72 -3.28
CA LEU A 128 -11.16 -7.26 -4.35
C LEU A 128 -12.39 -8.17 -4.44
N ALA A 129 -13.55 -7.56 -4.51
CA ALA A 129 -14.82 -8.26 -4.73
C ALA A 129 -15.47 -7.75 -6.01
N ASP A 130 -15.87 -8.68 -6.87
CA ASP A 130 -16.68 -8.39 -8.05
C ASP A 130 -18.11 -8.08 -7.61
N LEU A 131 -18.57 -6.85 -7.86
CA LEU A 131 -19.92 -6.41 -7.50
C LEU A 131 -20.95 -6.67 -8.60
N GLY A 132 -20.50 -7.18 -9.75
CA GLY A 132 -21.31 -7.26 -10.96
C GLY A 132 -21.36 -5.94 -11.72
N ASP A 133 -21.86 -5.99 -12.95
CA ASP A 133 -22.04 -4.82 -13.83
C ASP A 133 -20.75 -4.01 -14.06
N GLY A 134 -19.58 -4.68 -14.04
CA GLY A 134 -18.29 -4.02 -14.27
C GLY A 134 -17.84 -3.15 -13.11
N ARG A 135 -18.26 -3.45 -11.89
CA ARG A 135 -17.88 -2.72 -10.67
C ARG A 135 -17.13 -3.63 -9.70
N THR A 136 -16.19 -3.05 -9.01
CA THR A 136 -15.30 -3.76 -8.06
C THR A 136 -15.25 -3.01 -6.74
N ARG A 137 -15.33 -3.74 -5.62
CA ARG A 137 -15.03 -3.18 -4.29
C ARG A 137 -13.63 -3.59 -3.87
N LEU A 138 -12.87 -2.60 -3.44
CA LEU A 138 -11.56 -2.79 -2.81
C LEU A 138 -11.72 -2.61 -1.30
N GLU A 139 -11.13 -3.53 -0.55
CA GLU A 139 -10.89 -3.39 0.88
C GLU A 139 -9.39 -3.53 1.11
N MET A 140 -8.77 -2.49 1.68
CA MET A 140 -7.35 -2.50 1.98
C MET A 140 -7.11 -2.29 3.47
N THR A 141 -6.20 -3.06 4.03
CA THR A 141 -5.77 -2.96 5.42
C THR A 141 -4.26 -2.84 5.48
N GLU A 142 -3.77 -1.86 6.25
CA GLU A 142 -2.36 -1.72 6.60
C GLU A 142 -2.23 -1.78 8.12
N ARG A 143 -1.42 -2.71 8.62
CA ARG A 143 -1.35 -3.02 10.06
C ARG A 143 -0.05 -2.55 10.68
N GLY A 144 -0.12 -2.26 11.98
CA GLY A 144 1.07 -2.11 12.82
C GLY A 144 1.48 -0.67 13.13
N TYR A 145 0.71 0.33 12.74
CA TYR A 145 0.99 1.71 13.14
C TYR A 145 0.87 1.85 14.67
N THR A 146 1.80 2.54 15.29
CA THR A 146 1.84 2.68 16.75
C THR A 146 1.29 4.01 17.24
N THR A 147 1.01 4.95 16.34
CA THR A 147 0.36 6.23 16.66
C THR A 147 -0.81 6.49 15.71
N ALA A 148 -1.81 7.21 16.21
CA ALA A 148 -2.94 7.64 15.38
C ALA A 148 -2.49 8.63 14.30
N GLU A 149 -1.53 9.50 14.61
CA GLU A 149 -1.00 10.47 13.65
C GLU A 149 -0.33 9.80 12.45
N ALA A 150 0.49 8.78 12.68
CA ALA A 150 1.15 8.04 11.62
C ALA A 150 0.13 7.29 10.76
N ARG A 151 -0.85 6.64 11.40
CA ARG A 151 -1.96 5.98 10.71
C ARG A 151 -2.72 6.97 9.82
N ASP A 152 -3.08 8.13 10.35
CA ASP A 152 -3.88 9.13 9.63
C ASP A 152 -3.12 9.75 8.45
N LEU A 153 -1.81 9.98 8.58
CA LEU A 153 -0.96 10.43 7.48
C LEU A 153 -0.90 9.39 6.36
N SER A 154 -0.71 8.13 6.70
CA SER A 154 -0.69 7.04 5.72
C SER A 154 -2.04 6.86 5.04
N LEU A 155 -3.14 6.95 5.80
CA LEU A 155 -4.49 6.89 5.26
C LEU A 155 -4.72 8.01 4.24
N GLY A 156 -4.36 9.25 4.57
CA GLY A 156 -4.52 10.39 3.68
C GLY A 156 -3.75 10.24 2.38
N GLY A 157 -2.50 9.76 2.45
CA GLY A 157 -1.68 9.48 1.28
C GLY A 157 -2.24 8.35 0.42
N LEU A 158 -2.71 7.28 1.07
CA LEU A 158 -3.33 6.15 0.38
C LEU A 158 -4.60 6.56 -0.37
N GLU A 159 -5.47 7.35 0.26
CA GLU A 159 -6.69 7.85 -0.38
C GLU A 159 -6.38 8.64 -1.66
N GLN A 160 -5.34 9.47 -1.63
CA GLN A 160 -4.88 10.19 -2.81
C GLN A 160 -4.35 9.25 -3.91
N CYS A 161 -3.60 8.21 -3.53
CA CYS A 161 -3.16 7.17 -4.48
C CYS A 161 -4.37 6.47 -5.12
N LEU A 162 -5.38 6.13 -4.32
CA LEU A 162 -6.58 5.46 -4.80
C LEU A 162 -7.43 6.36 -5.70
N ASP A 163 -7.42 7.67 -5.50
CA ASP A 163 -8.04 8.62 -6.44
C ASP A 163 -7.38 8.55 -7.82
N LYS A 164 -6.05 8.45 -7.86
CA LYS A 164 -5.29 8.28 -9.11
C LYS A 164 -5.57 6.91 -9.75
N MET A 165 -5.67 5.86 -8.94
CA MET A 165 -6.06 4.54 -9.41
C MET A 165 -7.45 4.56 -10.02
N ALA A 166 -8.42 5.22 -9.38
CA ALA A 166 -9.78 5.36 -9.92
C ALA A 166 -9.76 6.03 -11.29
N ALA A 167 -9.03 7.12 -11.44
CA ALA A 167 -8.90 7.80 -12.72
C ALA A 167 -8.32 6.88 -13.80
N LEU A 168 -7.34 6.05 -13.45
CA LEU A 168 -6.70 5.11 -14.36
C LEU A 168 -7.67 3.98 -14.80
N VAL A 169 -8.24 3.27 -13.85
CA VAL A 169 -9.04 2.07 -14.15
C VAL A 169 -10.41 2.39 -14.73
N GLU A 170 -10.99 3.53 -14.36
CA GLU A 170 -12.30 3.95 -14.84
C GLU A 170 -12.24 4.60 -16.22
N ALA A 171 -11.10 5.14 -16.64
CA ALA A 171 -10.90 5.68 -17.97
C ALA A 171 -11.05 4.62 -19.07
N ASP A 172 -10.58 3.39 -18.80
CA ASP A 172 -10.65 2.27 -19.75
C ASP A 172 -12.05 1.66 -19.85
N ALA A 173 -12.94 1.98 -18.90
CA ALA A 173 -14.31 1.43 -18.86
C ALA A 173 -15.33 2.27 -19.66
N ARG A 174 -14.90 3.37 -20.28
CA ARG A 174 -15.74 4.29 -21.08
C ARG A 174 -15.73 3.96 -22.55
#